data_a9867b2fc5c5d551eac2060d0862475a
#
_entry.id   a9867b2fc5c5d551eac2060d0862475a
#
_cell.length_a   1.000
_cell.length_b   1.000
_cell.length_c   1.000
_cell.angle_alpha   90.00
_cell.angle_beta   90.00
_cell.angle_gamma   90.00
#
_symmetry.space_group_name_H-M   'P 1'
#
loop_
_entity.id
_entity.type
_entity.pdbx_description
1 polymer ?
#
loop_
_entity_poly.entity_id
_entity_poly.type
_entity_poly.pdbx_seq_one_letter_code
_entity_poly.pdbx_strand_id
1 'polypeptide(L)'
;GNPDLHMISPHPTKRGVLFASTGYGRLDGVAEMIEGNAGVFRSQDFGNNWDYVWSGVTPRYSRPMCIDSRDPFSLTVASAPTAFSSFKDEGGAQAMLFRSDNEGQDWRSLCDEKHSPSAANFHGLTVDPDEIGGVLVGTDTGEVWSVSKEATWTLVAEGMPAVLSIFAGEEALSEKVKSVT
;
A
#
# COMPACT_ATOMS: atom_id res chain seq x y z
N GLY A 1 19.32 4.13 14.31
CA GLY A 1 19.48 3.50 13.00
C GLY A 1 18.69 4.23 11.92
N ASN A 2 19.01 3.95 10.67
CA ASN A 2 18.25 4.52 9.56
C ASN A 2 17.00 3.69 9.30
N PRO A 3 15.90 4.31 8.83
CA PRO A 3 14.74 3.59 8.31
C PRO A 3 15.14 2.58 7.23
N ASP A 4 14.44 1.44 7.20
CA ASP A 4 14.55 0.46 6.11
C ASP A 4 13.60 0.90 4.99
N LEU A 5 14.18 1.40 3.89
CA LEU A 5 13.40 1.93 2.77
C LEU A 5 12.84 0.79 1.91
N HIS A 6 11.53 0.75 1.74
CA HIS A 6 10.86 -0.27 0.93
C HIS A 6 10.45 0.25 -0.45
N MET A 7 9.89 1.45 -0.52
CA MET A 7 9.36 2.00 -1.76
C MET A 7 9.50 3.52 -1.78
N ILE A 8 9.78 4.07 -2.95
CA ILE A 8 9.70 5.51 -3.24
C ILE A 8 8.80 5.70 -4.45
N SER A 9 7.87 6.66 -4.35
CA SER A 9 6.98 7.05 -5.45
C SER A 9 6.91 8.55 -5.60
N PRO A 10 7.07 9.09 -6.82
CA PRO A 10 6.87 10.51 -7.07
C PRO A 10 5.38 10.87 -7.05
N HIS A 11 5.08 12.09 -6.65
CA HIS A 11 3.74 12.65 -6.84
C HIS A 11 3.47 12.84 -8.35
N PRO A 12 2.31 12.39 -8.87
CA PRO A 12 2.08 12.34 -10.32
C PRO A 12 2.06 13.72 -10.99
N THR A 13 1.67 14.77 -10.27
CA THR A 13 1.50 16.12 -10.84
C THR A 13 2.33 17.21 -10.13
N LYS A 14 2.84 16.96 -8.92
CA LYS A 14 3.64 17.94 -8.16
C LYS A 14 5.12 17.61 -8.25
N ARG A 15 5.84 18.32 -9.10
CA ARG A 15 7.28 18.13 -9.28
C ARG A 15 8.03 18.34 -7.97
N GLY A 16 8.92 17.41 -7.63
CA GLY A 16 9.75 17.47 -6.41
C GLY A 16 9.08 16.90 -5.17
N VAL A 17 7.79 16.55 -5.25
CA VAL A 17 7.10 15.84 -4.17
C VAL A 17 7.29 14.33 -4.35
N LEU A 18 7.79 13.68 -3.29
CA LEU A 18 8.04 12.24 -3.23
C LEU A 18 7.41 11.67 -1.96
N PHE A 19 7.01 10.39 -2.04
CA PHE A 19 6.59 9.61 -0.87
C PHE A 19 7.49 8.39 -0.72
N ALA A 20 7.76 8.00 0.52
CA ALA A 20 8.54 6.82 0.84
C ALA A 20 7.84 5.99 1.92
N SER A 21 7.71 4.68 1.70
CA SER A 21 7.30 3.73 2.74
C SER A 21 8.52 3.07 3.36
N THR A 22 8.50 2.90 4.67
CA THR A 22 9.65 2.41 5.43
C THR A 22 9.28 1.37 6.47
N GLY A 23 10.26 0.53 6.80
CA GLY A 23 10.23 -0.36 7.96
C GLY A 23 11.19 0.10 9.05
N TYR A 24 11.23 -0.68 10.13
CA TYR A 24 12.19 -0.46 11.21
C TYR A 24 13.59 -0.79 10.71
N GLY A 25 14.52 0.14 10.91
CA GLY A 25 15.94 -0.09 10.70
C GLY A 25 16.46 -1.18 11.62
N ARG A 26 17.65 -1.69 11.31
CA ARG A 26 18.36 -2.66 12.14
C ARG A 26 19.72 -2.12 12.55
N LEU A 27 20.07 -2.30 13.82
CA LEU A 27 21.40 -2.11 14.34
C LEU A 27 21.88 -3.44 14.91
N ASP A 28 23.02 -3.92 14.44
CA ASP A 28 23.62 -5.22 14.86
C ASP A 28 22.63 -6.40 14.74
N GLY A 29 21.78 -6.39 13.71
CA GLY A 29 20.79 -7.43 13.44
C GLY A 29 19.50 -7.34 14.27
N VAL A 30 19.39 -6.39 15.19
CA VAL A 30 18.20 -6.15 16.01
C VAL A 30 17.36 -5.03 15.42
N ALA A 31 16.04 -5.24 15.31
CA ALA A 31 15.12 -4.21 14.82
C ALA A 31 15.00 -3.07 15.84
N GLU A 32 15.23 -1.85 15.37
CA GLU A 32 15.05 -0.64 16.17
C GLU A 32 13.60 -0.15 16.03
N MET A 33 12.75 -0.55 16.97
CA MET A 33 11.32 -0.21 17.00
C MET A 33 11.07 1.26 17.43
N ILE A 34 11.82 2.18 16.83
CA ILE A 34 11.75 3.61 17.15
C ILE A 34 10.59 4.23 16.37
N GLU A 35 9.75 4.99 17.06
CA GLU A 35 8.72 5.82 16.38
C GLU A 35 9.41 6.83 15.46
N GLY A 36 8.87 6.96 14.24
CA GLY A 36 9.47 7.81 13.21
C GLY A 36 10.52 7.11 12.34
N ASN A 37 10.85 5.82 12.59
CA ASN A 37 11.66 5.03 11.66
C ASN A 37 10.80 4.26 10.64
N ALA A 38 9.65 3.75 11.05
CA ALA A 38 8.75 3.01 10.19
C ALA A 38 7.44 3.79 9.94
N GLY A 39 6.95 3.75 8.73
CA GLY A 39 5.75 4.44 8.31
C GLY A 39 5.88 5.04 6.93
N VAL A 40 5.37 6.26 6.76
CA VAL A 40 5.43 7.00 5.51
C VAL A 40 6.12 8.34 5.73
N PHE A 41 6.98 8.69 4.79
CA PHE A 41 7.64 9.98 4.71
C PHE A 41 7.24 10.69 3.42
N ARG A 42 7.22 12.02 3.46
CA ARG A 42 7.02 12.89 2.30
C ARG A 42 8.19 13.86 2.17
N SER A 43 8.72 14.00 0.98
CA SER A 43 9.61 15.09 0.59
C SER A 43 8.86 16.08 -0.30
N GLN A 44 9.22 17.37 -0.21
CA GLN A 44 8.71 18.42 -1.08
C GLN A 44 9.82 19.12 -1.88
N ASP A 45 11.05 18.62 -1.78
CA ASP A 45 12.27 19.24 -2.30
C ASP A 45 13.21 18.23 -2.99
N PHE A 46 12.63 17.32 -3.78
CA PHE A 46 13.36 16.29 -4.53
C PHE A 46 14.13 15.28 -3.67
N GLY A 47 13.67 15.02 -2.44
CA GLY A 47 14.30 14.07 -1.53
C GLY A 47 15.43 14.64 -0.67
N ASN A 48 15.67 15.97 -0.70
CA ASN A 48 16.70 16.58 0.15
C ASN A 48 16.29 16.57 1.63
N ASN A 49 15.00 16.80 1.90
CA ASN A 49 14.44 16.73 3.25
C ASN A 49 13.17 15.87 3.23
N TRP A 50 12.88 15.21 4.38
CA TRP A 50 11.77 14.31 4.54
C TRP A 50 10.99 14.59 5.81
N ASP A 51 9.68 14.78 5.67
CA ASP A 51 8.74 14.91 6.77
C ASP A 51 8.11 13.55 7.08
N TYR A 52 8.05 13.17 8.37
CA TYR A 52 7.32 12.00 8.80
C TYR A 52 5.82 12.28 8.81
N VAL A 53 5.07 11.59 7.93
CA VAL A 53 3.64 11.81 7.72
C VAL A 53 2.79 10.63 8.16
N TRP A 54 3.27 9.80 9.09
CA TRP A 54 2.59 8.61 9.64
C TRP A 54 2.31 8.74 11.15
N SER A 55 2.31 9.94 11.69
CA SER A 55 2.13 10.17 13.12
C SER A 55 0.74 9.71 13.59
N GLY A 56 0.71 8.95 14.68
CA GLY A 56 -0.53 8.41 15.26
C GLY A 56 -1.14 7.21 14.49
N VAL A 57 -0.56 6.77 13.38
CA VAL A 57 -1.04 5.60 12.63
C VAL A 57 -0.32 4.34 13.09
N THR A 58 -1.06 3.27 13.28
CA THR A 58 -0.53 1.95 13.66
C THR A 58 -1.30 0.83 12.95
N PRO A 59 -0.66 -0.27 12.54
CA PRO A 59 0.77 -0.59 12.66
C PRO A 59 1.66 0.27 11.75
N ARG A 60 3.00 0.23 11.96
CA ARG A 60 3.92 1.16 11.32
C ARG A 60 4.82 0.56 10.24
N TYR A 61 5.05 -0.74 10.24
CA TYR A 61 5.92 -1.38 9.26
C TYR A 61 5.24 -1.36 7.88
N SER A 62 5.52 -0.34 7.09
CA SER A 62 4.85 -0.08 5.81
C SER A 62 5.67 -0.61 4.65
N ARG A 63 5.05 -1.39 3.75
CA ARG A 63 5.72 -1.96 2.56
C ARG A 63 5.09 -1.50 1.27
N PRO A 64 3.99 -2.12 0.78
CA PRO A 64 3.42 -1.70 -0.48
C PRO A 64 2.71 -0.36 -0.31
N MET A 65 2.88 0.45 -1.33
CA MET A 65 2.28 1.77 -1.45
C MET A 65 1.86 1.98 -2.90
N CYS A 66 0.70 2.55 -3.14
CA CYS A 66 0.31 2.98 -4.48
C CYS A 66 -0.32 4.37 -4.45
N ILE A 67 -0.20 5.07 -5.58
CA ILE A 67 -0.75 6.40 -5.78
C ILE A 67 -1.73 6.36 -6.94
N ASP A 68 -2.98 6.72 -6.68
CA ASP A 68 -3.92 7.00 -7.75
C ASP A 68 -3.74 8.44 -8.21
N SER A 69 -3.31 8.59 -9.45
CA SER A 69 -3.06 9.90 -10.06
C SER A 69 -4.31 10.56 -10.61
N ARG A 70 -5.41 9.81 -10.69
CA ARG A 70 -6.71 10.32 -11.13
C ARG A 70 -7.25 11.30 -10.08
N ASP A 71 -8.10 12.25 -10.50
CA ASP A 71 -8.72 13.18 -9.57
C ASP A 71 -9.97 12.56 -8.92
N PRO A 72 -10.08 12.58 -7.58
CA PRO A 72 -9.14 13.14 -6.60
C PRO A 72 -7.93 12.22 -6.32
N PHE A 73 -6.75 12.83 -6.11
CA PHE A 73 -5.52 12.15 -5.69
C PHE A 73 -5.76 11.27 -4.47
N SER A 74 -5.12 10.09 -4.46
CA SER A 74 -5.04 9.28 -3.25
C SER A 74 -3.73 8.51 -3.14
N LEU A 75 -3.27 8.35 -1.90
CA LEU A 75 -2.13 7.52 -1.51
C LEU A 75 -2.65 6.40 -0.61
N THR A 76 -2.42 5.16 -1.01
CA THR A 76 -2.81 3.98 -0.23
C THR A 76 -1.56 3.20 0.19
N VAL A 77 -1.52 2.77 1.44
CA VAL A 77 -0.37 2.09 2.05
C VAL A 77 -0.87 0.91 2.87
N ALA A 78 -0.22 -0.24 2.71
CA ALA A 78 -0.41 -1.38 3.58
C ALA A 78 0.70 -1.44 4.63
N SER A 79 0.36 -1.75 5.86
CA SER A 79 1.29 -1.84 6.98
C SER A 79 0.98 -3.03 7.89
N ALA A 80 1.99 -3.49 8.61
CA ALA A 80 1.90 -4.60 9.55
C ALA A 80 2.75 -4.28 10.81
N PRO A 81 2.64 -5.04 11.91
CA PRO A 81 3.45 -4.80 13.11
C PRO A 81 4.95 -4.93 12.87
N THR A 82 5.38 -5.90 12.05
CA THR A 82 6.80 -6.17 11.77
C THR A 82 7.03 -6.66 10.34
N ALA A 83 8.31 -6.79 9.96
CA ALA A 83 8.75 -7.40 8.69
C ALA A 83 8.29 -8.86 8.52
N PHE A 84 8.05 -9.55 9.61
CA PHE A 84 7.79 -10.99 9.66
C PHE A 84 6.33 -11.34 9.93
N SER A 85 5.45 -10.33 10.09
CA SER A 85 4.02 -10.55 10.30
C SER A 85 3.42 -11.41 9.18
N SER A 86 2.70 -12.46 9.55
CA SER A 86 2.20 -13.48 8.62
C SER A 86 0.87 -14.06 9.11
N PHE A 87 0.08 -14.58 8.18
CA PHE A 87 -1.12 -15.35 8.52
C PHE A 87 -0.83 -16.61 9.38
N LYS A 88 0.43 -17.05 9.43
CA LYS A 88 0.87 -18.22 10.23
C LYS A 88 1.13 -17.91 11.69
N ASP A 89 1.21 -16.62 12.03
CA ASP A 89 1.45 -16.20 13.41
C ASP A 89 0.20 -16.37 14.26
N GLU A 90 0.37 -16.54 15.57
CA GLU A 90 -0.74 -16.51 16.51
C GLU A 90 -1.44 -15.14 16.43
N GLY A 91 -2.73 -15.12 16.13
CA GLY A 91 -3.49 -13.89 15.87
C GLY A 91 -3.33 -13.31 14.46
N GLY A 92 -2.63 -14.02 13.56
CA GLY A 92 -2.42 -13.63 12.17
C GLY A 92 -1.45 -12.46 11.98
N ALA A 93 -1.39 -11.95 10.77
CA ALA A 93 -0.45 -10.89 10.37
C ALA A 93 -0.74 -9.52 11.00
N GLN A 94 -1.97 -9.29 11.46
CA GLN A 94 -2.43 -8.00 11.98
C GLN A 94 -2.18 -6.82 11.02
N ALA A 95 -2.31 -7.10 9.73
CA ALA A 95 -2.10 -6.10 8.69
C ALA A 95 -3.29 -5.13 8.58
N MET A 96 -2.97 -3.91 8.18
CA MET A 96 -3.95 -2.83 7.97
C MET A 96 -3.68 -2.15 6.64
N LEU A 97 -4.75 -1.62 6.03
CA LEU A 97 -4.69 -0.81 4.83
C LEU A 97 -5.16 0.61 5.17
N PHE A 98 -4.36 1.61 4.80
CA PHE A 98 -4.65 3.01 5.07
C PHE A 98 -4.63 3.84 3.80
N ARG A 99 -5.46 4.88 3.78
CA ARG A 99 -5.54 5.84 2.69
C ARG A 99 -5.45 7.26 3.20
N SER A 100 -4.76 8.08 2.42
CA SER A 100 -4.72 9.55 2.55
C SER A 100 -5.16 10.18 1.23
N ASP A 101 -6.07 11.15 1.32
CA ASP A 101 -6.54 11.96 0.18
C ASP A 101 -5.87 13.35 0.17
N ASN A 102 -4.94 13.61 1.11
CA ASN A 102 -4.26 14.90 1.31
C ASN A 102 -2.75 14.77 1.56
N GLU A 103 -2.10 13.88 0.79
CA GLU A 103 -0.63 13.72 0.79
C GLU A 103 -0.03 13.32 2.15
N GLY A 104 -0.77 12.51 2.92
CA GLY A 104 -0.30 11.99 4.20
C GLY A 104 -0.55 12.90 5.40
N GLN A 105 -1.31 14.01 5.24
CA GLN A 105 -1.67 14.86 6.38
C GLN A 105 -2.65 14.15 7.32
N ASP A 106 -3.64 13.45 6.73
CA ASP A 106 -4.59 12.62 7.46
C ASP A 106 -4.67 11.23 6.84
N TRP A 107 -4.91 10.23 7.68
CA TRP A 107 -5.05 8.84 7.28
C TRP A 107 -6.34 8.25 7.80
N ARG A 108 -7.02 7.45 6.97
CA ARG A 108 -8.15 6.63 7.36
C ARG A 108 -7.92 5.18 6.99
N SER A 109 -8.48 4.26 7.79
CA SER A 109 -8.48 2.84 7.45
C SER A 109 -9.37 2.59 6.22
N LEU A 110 -8.89 1.72 5.33
CA LEU A 110 -9.70 1.08 4.30
C LEU A 110 -10.10 -0.35 4.68
N CYS A 111 -9.81 -0.80 5.90
CA CYS A 111 -10.20 -2.11 6.38
C CYS A 111 -11.68 -2.12 6.77
N ASP A 112 -12.38 -3.17 6.35
CA ASP A 112 -13.71 -3.50 6.85
C ASP A 112 -13.62 -4.24 8.20
N GLU A 113 -14.75 -4.68 8.74
CA GLU A 113 -14.80 -5.39 10.03
C GLU A 113 -13.97 -6.69 10.03
N LYS A 114 -13.95 -7.42 8.91
CA LYS A 114 -13.21 -8.68 8.77
C LYS A 114 -11.69 -8.47 8.67
N HIS A 115 -11.25 -7.33 8.14
CA HIS A 115 -9.85 -7.00 7.88
C HIS A 115 -9.30 -5.93 8.85
N SER A 116 -9.86 -5.77 10.05
CA SER A 116 -9.50 -4.71 11.01
C SER A 116 -9.11 -5.25 12.39
N PRO A 117 -7.90 -5.79 12.58
CA PRO A 117 -6.83 -6.04 11.61
C PRO A 117 -7.06 -7.33 10.78
N SER A 118 -6.42 -7.40 9.62
CA SER A 118 -6.44 -8.60 8.78
C SER A 118 -5.55 -9.70 9.34
N ALA A 119 -6.05 -10.95 9.31
CA ALA A 119 -5.22 -12.13 9.59
C ALA A 119 -4.19 -12.40 8.48
N ALA A 120 -4.50 -12.06 7.22
CA ALA A 120 -3.56 -12.12 6.11
C ALA A 120 -2.70 -10.85 6.04
N ASN A 121 -1.44 -11.00 5.60
CA ASN A 121 -0.57 -9.86 5.32
C ASN A 121 -0.78 -9.37 3.87
N PHE A 122 -0.70 -8.06 3.66
CA PHE A 122 -0.87 -7.43 2.36
C PHE A 122 0.50 -7.14 1.74
N HIS A 123 0.84 -7.86 0.66
CA HIS A 123 2.12 -7.71 -0.04
C HIS A 123 1.96 -7.10 -1.44
N GLY A 124 0.93 -7.49 -2.17
CA GLY A 124 0.57 -6.88 -3.45
C GLY A 124 -0.35 -5.68 -3.22
N LEU A 125 -0.05 -4.55 -3.85
CA LEU A 125 -0.91 -3.37 -3.81
C LEU A 125 -0.74 -2.57 -5.09
N THR A 126 -1.85 -2.28 -5.77
CA THR A 126 -1.88 -1.39 -6.94
C THR A 126 -3.22 -0.67 -7.02
N VAL A 127 -3.30 0.40 -7.81
CA VAL A 127 -4.57 1.08 -8.10
C VAL A 127 -5.51 0.17 -8.86
N ASP A 128 -6.79 0.22 -8.53
CA ASP A 128 -7.83 -0.42 -9.33
C ASP A 128 -8.06 0.42 -10.60
N PRO A 129 -7.86 -0.13 -11.81
CA PRO A 129 -8.06 0.61 -13.04
C PRO A 129 -9.53 0.99 -13.27
N ASP A 130 -10.46 0.21 -12.75
CA ASP A 130 -11.89 0.36 -13.00
C ASP A 130 -12.57 1.31 -12.00
N GLU A 131 -11.94 1.55 -10.83
CA GLU A 131 -12.50 2.41 -9.79
C GLU A 131 -11.52 3.49 -9.35
N ILE A 132 -11.90 4.78 -9.52
CA ILE A 132 -11.10 5.92 -9.03
C ILE A 132 -11.01 5.87 -7.49
N GLY A 133 -9.78 5.77 -7.00
CA GLY A 133 -9.49 5.64 -5.58
C GLY A 133 -9.68 4.24 -5.01
N GLY A 134 -10.09 3.27 -5.84
CA GLY A 134 -10.06 1.85 -5.51
C GLY A 134 -8.64 1.28 -5.62
N VAL A 135 -8.40 0.16 -4.97
CA VAL A 135 -7.12 -0.56 -5.02
C VAL A 135 -7.33 -2.06 -5.11
N LEU A 136 -6.37 -2.76 -5.72
CA LEU A 136 -6.26 -4.20 -5.69
C LEU A 136 -5.21 -4.60 -4.66
N VAL A 137 -5.57 -5.55 -3.80
CA VAL A 137 -4.74 -6.03 -2.68
C VAL A 137 -4.47 -7.51 -2.83
N GLY A 138 -3.20 -7.91 -2.78
CA GLY A 138 -2.76 -9.30 -2.77
C GLY A 138 -2.26 -9.72 -1.40
N THR A 139 -2.66 -10.92 -0.97
CA THR A 139 -2.39 -11.44 0.37
C THR A 139 -1.38 -12.59 0.36
N ASP A 140 -0.74 -12.81 1.50
CA ASP A 140 0.13 -13.98 1.74
C ASP A 140 -0.65 -15.31 1.86
N THR A 141 -1.99 -15.25 1.95
CA THR A 141 -2.90 -16.41 1.89
C THR A 141 -3.29 -16.80 0.47
N GLY A 142 -2.88 -16.03 -0.54
CA GLY A 142 -3.15 -16.33 -1.96
C GLY A 142 -4.49 -15.80 -2.47
N GLU A 143 -4.94 -14.69 -1.93
CA GLU A 143 -6.16 -14.00 -2.35
C GLU A 143 -5.82 -12.67 -3.03
N VAL A 144 -6.68 -12.25 -3.94
CA VAL A 144 -6.73 -10.88 -4.49
C VAL A 144 -8.07 -10.27 -4.19
N TRP A 145 -8.05 -9.08 -3.64
CA TRP A 145 -9.23 -8.30 -3.29
C TRP A 145 -9.25 -6.98 -4.05
N SER A 146 -10.41 -6.58 -4.56
CA SER A 146 -10.70 -5.18 -4.91
C SER A 146 -11.27 -4.49 -3.69
N VAL A 147 -10.70 -3.34 -3.34
CA VAL A 147 -11.10 -2.54 -2.18
C VAL A 147 -11.50 -1.15 -2.65
N SER A 148 -12.77 -0.82 -2.50
CA SER A 148 -13.29 0.49 -2.89
C SER A 148 -12.77 1.61 -2.00
N LYS A 149 -12.91 2.85 -2.47
CA LYS A 149 -12.58 4.03 -1.66
C LYS A 149 -13.45 4.16 -0.38
N GLU A 150 -14.61 3.51 -0.33
CA GLU A 150 -15.49 3.41 0.82
C GLU A 150 -15.22 2.19 1.71
N ALA A 151 -14.07 1.51 1.52
CA ALA A 151 -13.67 0.30 2.26
C ALA A 151 -14.60 -0.91 2.06
N THR A 152 -15.21 -1.04 0.88
CA THR A 152 -15.91 -2.27 0.50
C THR A 152 -14.91 -3.25 -0.11
N TRP A 153 -14.84 -4.45 0.45
CA TRP A 153 -13.94 -5.52 0.02
C TRP A 153 -14.68 -6.55 -0.84
N THR A 154 -14.21 -6.75 -2.08
CA THR A 154 -14.74 -7.74 -3.00
C THR A 154 -13.64 -8.72 -3.39
N LEU A 155 -13.86 -10.01 -3.16
CA LEU A 155 -12.92 -11.06 -3.55
C LEU A 155 -12.88 -11.17 -5.08
N VAL A 156 -11.69 -11.00 -5.66
CA VAL A 156 -11.44 -11.10 -7.11
C VAL A 156 -10.93 -12.48 -7.48
N ALA A 157 -10.00 -13.02 -6.69
CA ALA A 157 -9.43 -14.35 -6.90
C ALA A 157 -8.91 -14.95 -5.59
N GLU A 158 -8.90 -16.28 -5.51
CA GLU A 158 -8.41 -17.04 -4.36
C GLU A 158 -7.72 -18.36 -4.79
N GLY A 159 -7.10 -19.03 -3.84
CA GLY A 159 -6.47 -20.34 -4.08
C GLY A 159 -5.12 -20.27 -4.80
N MET A 160 -4.51 -19.09 -4.86
CA MET A 160 -3.18 -18.90 -5.43
C MET A 160 -2.08 -19.10 -4.37
N PRO A 161 -0.82 -19.32 -4.78
CA PRO A 161 0.32 -19.06 -3.91
C PRO A 161 0.28 -17.63 -3.35
N ALA A 162 1.07 -17.35 -2.30
CA ALA A 162 1.19 -16.00 -1.74
C ALA A 162 1.38 -14.95 -2.84
N VAL A 163 0.51 -13.95 -2.86
CA VAL A 163 0.52 -12.86 -3.86
C VAL A 163 1.43 -11.75 -3.35
N LEU A 164 2.67 -11.74 -3.84
CA LEU A 164 3.71 -10.80 -3.39
C LEU A 164 3.71 -9.48 -4.15
N SER A 165 3.11 -9.45 -5.34
CA SER A 165 2.96 -8.24 -6.15
C SER A 165 1.74 -8.35 -7.06
N ILE A 166 1.14 -7.22 -7.41
CA ILE A 166 0.05 -7.09 -8.36
C ILE A 166 0.40 -5.98 -9.34
N PHE A 167 0.12 -6.22 -10.60
CA PHE A 167 0.12 -5.20 -11.64
C PHE A 167 -1.24 -5.22 -12.34
N ALA A 168 -1.88 -4.08 -12.45
CA ALA A 168 -3.08 -3.88 -13.23
C ALA A 168 -2.76 -2.96 -14.41
N GLY A 169 -3.12 -3.39 -15.63
CA GLY A 169 -2.96 -2.61 -16.86
C GLY A 169 -4.32 -2.41 -17.51
N GLU A 170 -4.46 -1.37 -18.31
CA GLU A 170 -5.61 -1.22 -19.19
C GLU A 170 -5.60 -2.34 -20.24
N GLU A 171 -6.76 -2.95 -20.53
CA GLU A 171 -6.90 -3.82 -21.69
C GLU A 171 -6.55 -3.00 -22.94
N ALA A 172 -5.58 -3.46 -23.71
CA ALA A 172 -5.36 -2.93 -25.05
C ALA A 172 -6.68 -3.12 -25.82
N LEU A 173 -7.33 -2.02 -26.20
CA LEU A 173 -8.49 -2.05 -27.06
C LEU A 173 -8.12 -2.89 -28.29
N SER A 174 -8.62 -4.12 -28.37
CA SER A 174 -8.47 -4.96 -29.54
C SER A 174 -9.08 -4.18 -30.70
N GLU A 175 -8.25 -3.67 -31.60
CA GLU A 175 -8.72 -3.14 -32.88
C GLU A 175 -9.59 -4.21 -33.50
N LYS A 176 -10.89 -3.97 -33.53
CA LYS A 176 -11.80 -4.72 -34.37
C LYS A 176 -11.29 -4.52 -35.78
N VAL A 177 -10.52 -5.48 -36.28
CA VAL A 177 -10.23 -5.58 -37.71
C VAL A 177 -11.57 -5.66 -38.40
N LYS A 178 -12.02 -4.55 -38.97
CA LYS A 178 -13.11 -4.55 -39.92
C LYS A 178 -12.61 -5.30 -41.14
N SER A 179 -13.03 -6.57 -41.28
CA SER A 179 -12.92 -7.27 -42.54
C SER A 179 -13.72 -6.50 -43.56
N VAL A 180 -13.03 -5.82 -44.44
CA VAL A 180 -13.62 -5.28 -45.68
C VAL A 180 -13.74 -6.48 -46.61
N THR A 181 -14.97 -6.96 -46.80
CA THR A 181 -15.38 -7.79 -47.90
C THR A 181 -15.83 -6.91 -49.06
#